data_7956b2e48a364928db2755230be27a60
#
_entry.id   7956b2e48a364928db2755230be27a60
#
_cell.length_a   1.000
_cell.length_b   1.000
_cell.length_c   1.000
_cell.angle_alpha   90.00
_cell.angle_beta   90.00
_cell.angle_gamma   90.00
#
_symmetry.space_group_name_H-M   'P 1'
#
loop_
_entity.id
_entity.type
_entity.pdbx_description
1 polymer ?
#
loop_
_entity_poly.entity_id
_entity_poly.type
_entity_poly.pdbx_seq_one_letter_code
_entity_poly.pdbx_strand_id
1 'polypeptide(L)'
;AISKCGVESVNILSPFNSQDPETMDPLCYGFSLATGKPVEVGEAVGIISAQSIGEPGTQLTMRTFHTGGVVGLDITSGLPRIVELFEARNPKGKSVMSSINGKIKSIDTTPEGTRVVTIQNEKEDIEVEVLRRQTLVVNQGDTVEAGDALTTGPKAPKEVLEINGVRA
;
A
#
# COMPACT_ATOMS: atom_id res chain seq x y z
N ALA A 1 3.46 -0.74 -30.65
CA ALA A 1 2.47 -1.65 -31.21
C ALA A 1 1.15 -1.57 -30.40
N ILE A 2 1.17 -1.75 -29.09
CA ILE A 2 -0.04 -1.81 -28.22
C ILE A 2 -0.87 -0.52 -28.33
N SER A 3 -0.27 0.65 -28.21
CA SER A 3 -0.97 1.94 -28.31
C SER A 3 -1.65 2.20 -29.68
N LYS A 4 -1.25 1.46 -30.72
CA LYS A 4 -1.87 1.56 -32.05
C LYS A 4 -3.07 0.62 -32.22
N CYS A 5 -3.23 -0.34 -31.30
CA CYS A 5 -4.31 -1.34 -31.37
C CYS A 5 -5.59 -0.92 -30.66
N GLY A 6 -5.60 0.27 -30.03
CA GLY A 6 -6.78 0.77 -29.29
C GLY A 6 -7.13 -0.04 -28.03
N VAL A 7 -6.17 -0.80 -27.51
CA VAL A 7 -6.35 -1.60 -26.29
C VAL A 7 -6.15 -0.69 -25.07
N GLU A 8 -7.14 -0.63 -24.20
CA GLU A 8 -7.13 0.23 -23.01
C GLU A 8 -6.35 -0.40 -21.84
N SER A 9 -6.34 -1.73 -21.73
CA SER A 9 -5.62 -2.44 -20.67
C SER A 9 -5.02 -3.75 -21.19
N VAL A 10 -3.91 -4.15 -20.58
CA VAL A 10 -3.17 -5.38 -20.92
C VAL A 10 -2.77 -6.08 -19.63
N ASN A 11 -3.06 -7.37 -19.53
CA ASN A 11 -2.56 -8.19 -18.43
C ASN A 11 -1.08 -8.52 -18.66
N ILE A 12 -0.26 -8.24 -17.66
CA ILE A 12 1.17 -8.50 -17.68
C ILE A 12 1.57 -9.43 -16.55
N LEU A 13 2.62 -10.21 -16.74
CA LEU A 13 3.32 -10.89 -15.67
C LEU A 13 4.22 -9.89 -14.95
N SER A 14 4.24 -9.94 -13.63
CA SER A 14 5.09 -9.08 -12.80
C SER A 14 5.56 -9.83 -11.56
N PRO A 15 6.60 -9.33 -10.86
CA PRO A 15 7.04 -9.92 -9.59
C PRO A 15 5.93 -10.05 -8.54
N PHE A 16 4.94 -9.17 -8.57
CA PHE A 16 3.80 -9.23 -7.65
C PHE A 16 2.81 -10.38 -7.93
N ASN A 17 2.88 -10.97 -9.11
CA ASN A 17 2.03 -12.11 -9.52
C ASN A 17 2.72 -13.46 -9.29
N SER A 18 3.94 -13.49 -8.72
CA SER A 18 4.62 -14.74 -8.39
C SER A 18 3.82 -15.52 -7.36
N GLN A 19 3.58 -16.80 -7.62
CA GLN A 19 2.78 -17.64 -6.73
C GLN A 19 3.55 -18.09 -5.48
N ASP A 20 4.87 -18.12 -5.57
CA ASP A 20 5.74 -18.54 -4.48
C ASP A 20 6.32 -17.31 -3.78
N PRO A 21 6.08 -17.13 -2.47
CA PRO A 21 6.61 -15.99 -1.72
C PRO A 21 8.13 -16.07 -1.48
N GLU A 22 8.74 -17.26 -1.56
CA GLU A 22 10.15 -17.46 -1.29
C GLU A 22 11.01 -17.41 -2.55
N THR A 23 10.42 -17.64 -3.72
CA THR A 23 11.13 -17.66 -4.99
C THR A 23 10.49 -16.75 -6.03
N MET A 24 11.27 -16.27 -6.96
CA MET A 24 10.81 -15.45 -8.07
C MET A 24 10.75 -16.28 -9.35
N ASP A 25 9.55 -16.37 -9.93
CA ASP A 25 9.39 -17.00 -11.25
C ASP A 25 10.15 -16.18 -12.31
N PRO A 26 11.04 -16.79 -13.09
CA PRO A 26 11.78 -16.14 -14.17
C PRO A 26 10.88 -15.38 -15.17
N LEU A 27 9.69 -15.92 -15.47
CA LEU A 27 8.74 -15.25 -16.35
C LEU A 27 8.14 -13.98 -15.74
N CYS A 28 7.94 -13.98 -14.42
CA CYS A 28 7.45 -12.82 -13.69
C CYS A 28 8.52 -11.75 -13.50
N TYR A 29 9.79 -12.15 -13.36
CA TYR A 29 10.91 -11.23 -13.27
C TYR A 29 11.24 -10.59 -14.62
N GLY A 30 11.36 -11.42 -15.67
CA GLY A 30 11.61 -10.99 -17.04
C GLY A 30 13.07 -11.08 -17.45
N PHE A 31 13.68 -9.94 -17.84
CA PHE A 31 15.03 -9.90 -18.42
C PHE A 31 16.08 -9.46 -17.41
N SER A 32 17.23 -10.13 -17.44
CA SER A 32 18.44 -9.68 -16.73
C SER A 32 18.94 -8.37 -17.31
N LEU A 33 19.16 -7.36 -16.46
CA LEU A 33 19.68 -6.06 -16.85
C LEU A 33 21.12 -6.12 -17.38
N ALA A 34 21.90 -7.11 -16.94
CA ALA A 34 23.29 -7.27 -17.33
C ALA A 34 23.46 -7.87 -18.73
N THR A 35 22.62 -8.85 -19.08
CA THR A 35 22.76 -9.62 -20.31
C THR A 35 21.74 -9.26 -21.39
N GLY A 36 20.63 -8.61 -21.02
CA GLY A 36 19.49 -8.35 -21.90
C GLY A 36 18.77 -9.62 -22.36
N LYS A 37 19.02 -10.75 -21.72
CA LYS A 37 18.37 -12.04 -21.96
C LYS A 37 17.39 -12.36 -20.83
N PRO A 38 16.47 -13.32 -21.00
CA PRO A 38 15.66 -13.82 -19.89
C PRO A 38 16.54 -14.20 -18.70
N VAL A 39 16.07 -13.90 -17.49
CA VAL A 39 16.79 -14.19 -16.25
C VAL A 39 17.00 -15.70 -16.10
N GLU A 40 18.18 -16.10 -15.65
CA GLU A 40 18.51 -17.50 -15.40
C GLU A 40 18.39 -17.82 -13.90
N VAL A 41 18.15 -19.10 -13.60
CA VAL A 41 18.09 -19.57 -12.21
C VAL A 41 19.47 -19.41 -11.54
N GLY A 42 19.48 -18.79 -10.36
CA GLY A 42 20.71 -18.52 -9.60
C GLY A 42 21.17 -17.05 -9.68
N GLU A 43 20.51 -16.20 -10.47
CA GLU A 43 20.78 -14.77 -10.47
C GLU A 43 20.25 -14.13 -9.18
N ALA A 44 21.08 -13.29 -8.53
CA ALA A 44 20.78 -12.68 -7.24
C ALA A 44 19.84 -11.47 -7.38
N VAL A 45 18.62 -11.71 -7.88
CA VAL A 45 17.65 -10.66 -8.22
C VAL A 45 17.21 -9.82 -7.00
N GLY A 46 17.12 -10.42 -5.82
CA GLY A 46 16.81 -9.73 -4.58
C GLY A 46 17.89 -8.73 -4.18
N ILE A 47 19.16 -9.08 -4.34
CA ILE A 47 20.29 -8.18 -4.07
C ILE A 47 20.28 -7.01 -5.05
N ILE A 48 20.05 -7.26 -6.33
CA ILE A 48 19.96 -6.22 -7.36
C ILE A 48 18.84 -5.22 -7.04
N SER A 49 17.69 -5.73 -6.65
CA SER A 49 16.56 -4.88 -6.24
C SER A 49 16.87 -4.08 -4.98
N ALA A 50 17.46 -4.70 -3.96
CA ALA A 50 17.84 -4.02 -2.72
C ALA A 50 18.86 -2.90 -2.96
N GLN A 51 19.85 -3.14 -3.81
CA GLN A 51 20.84 -2.13 -4.18
C GLN A 51 20.21 -0.98 -4.96
N SER A 52 19.29 -1.26 -5.88
CA SER A 52 18.59 -0.25 -6.67
C SER A 52 17.71 0.67 -5.80
N ILE A 53 17.16 0.15 -4.71
CA ILE A 53 16.39 0.91 -3.72
C ILE A 53 17.33 1.68 -2.78
N GLY A 54 18.42 1.06 -2.35
CA GLY A 54 19.33 1.61 -1.35
C GLY A 54 20.29 2.68 -1.89
N GLU A 55 20.72 2.57 -3.15
CA GLU A 55 21.65 3.52 -3.75
C GLU A 55 21.13 4.96 -3.69
N PRO A 56 19.89 5.29 -4.14
CA PRO A 56 19.40 6.66 -4.05
C PRO A 56 19.03 7.10 -2.62
N GLY A 57 19.13 6.21 -1.63
CA GLY A 57 18.79 6.52 -0.23
C GLY A 57 19.58 7.71 0.31
N THR A 58 20.88 7.79 0.02
CA THR A 58 21.73 8.92 0.43
C THR A 58 21.29 10.24 -0.21
N GLN A 59 20.89 10.20 -1.47
CA GLN A 59 20.39 11.37 -2.21
C GLN A 59 19.04 11.84 -1.67
N LEU A 60 18.15 10.91 -1.30
CA LEU A 60 16.88 11.21 -0.65
C LEU A 60 17.09 11.88 0.71
N THR A 61 18.08 11.43 1.49
CA THR A 61 18.43 12.04 2.78
C THR A 61 18.88 13.48 2.60
N MET A 62 19.74 13.75 1.62
CA MET A 62 20.20 15.12 1.33
C MET A 62 19.06 16.03 0.86
N ARG A 63 18.11 15.51 0.10
CA ARG A 63 16.93 16.29 -0.37
C ARG A 63 15.95 16.61 0.75
N THR A 64 15.75 15.72 1.72
CA THR A 64 14.82 15.96 2.84
C THR A 64 15.30 17.07 3.78
N PHE A 65 16.60 17.31 3.90
CA PHE A 65 17.14 18.42 4.69
C PHE A 65 16.85 19.79 4.06
N HIS A 66 16.60 19.86 2.75
CA HIS A 66 16.36 21.10 2.04
C HIS A 66 14.88 21.41 1.79
N THR A 67 14.01 20.48 2.08
CA THR A 67 12.54 20.65 1.92
C THR A 67 11.87 20.99 3.26
N GLY A 68 12.52 21.83 4.05
CA GLY A 68 11.92 22.38 5.25
C GLY A 68 10.86 23.38 4.87
N GLY A 69 9.58 23.07 5.03
CA GLY A 69 8.56 24.08 5.10
C GLY A 69 7.31 23.93 4.27
N VAL A 70 6.80 22.74 3.99
CA VAL A 70 5.38 22.61 3.69
C VAL A 70 4.73 21.73 4.74
N VAL A 71 4.24 22.36 5.77
CA VAL A 71 3.26 21.80 6.69
C VAL A 71 1.95 21.72 5.94
N GLY A 72 1.72 20.64 5.28
CA GLY A 72 0.50 20.37 4.54
C GLY A 72 0.42 18.90 4.19
N LEU A 73 -0.42 18.19 4.88
CA LEU A 73 -0.89 16.86 4.48
C LEU A 73 0.23 15.86 4.22
N ASP A 74 1.02 15.58 5.25
CA ASP A 74 1.49 14.37 5.11
C ASP A 74 2.86 14.07 4.95
N ILE A 75 3.03 13.27 5.56
CA ILE A 75 3.30 12.10 4.87
C ILE A 75 4.77 11.95 4.74
N THR A 76 5.23 11.17 5.62
CA THR A 76 6.53 10.55 5.46
C THR A 76 6.71 10.04 4.04
N SER A 77 7.24 10.87 3.16
CA SER A 77 7.61 10.52 1.79
C SER A 77 9.13 10.36 1.70
N GLY A 78 9.59 9.63 0.73
CA GLY A 78 11.01 9.39 0.52
C GLY A 78 11.62 8.43 1.54
N LEU A 79 12.85 8.73 2.00
CA LEU A 79 13.61 7.83 2.87
C LEU A 79 12.88 7.44 4.18
N PRO A 80 12.22 8.35 4.91
CA PRO A 80 11.48 7.97 6.11
C PRO A 80 10.42 6.91 5.83
N ARG A 81 9.73 6.99 4.70
CA ARG A 81 8.73 5.99 4.32
C ARG A 81 9.35 4.64 3.98
N ILE A 82 10.49 4.64 3.31
CA ILE A 82 11.26 3.42 3.04
C ILE A 82 11.65 2.73 4.36
N VAL A 83 12.18 3.49 5.32
CA VAL A 83 12.53 2.96 6.66
C VAL A 83 11.30 2.39 7.37
N GLU A 84 10.18 3.09 7.36
CA GLU A 84 8.92 2.59 7.95
C GLU A 84 8.49 1.24 7.35
N LEU A 85 8.60 1.08 6.04
CA LEU A 85 8.23 -0.16 5.34
C LEU A 85 9.20 -1.29 5.69
N PHE A 86 10.52 -1.07 5.59
CA PHE A 86 11.52 -2.11 5.89
C PHE A 86 11.53 -2.54 7.36
N GLU A 87 11.24 -1.63 8.28
CA GLU A 87 11.17 -1.93 9.70
C GLU A 87 9.75 -2.32 10.16
N ALA A 88 8.79 -2.35 9.23
CA ALA A 88 7.37 -2.59 9.51
C ALA A 88 6.85 -1.72 10.67
N ARG A 89 7.28 -0.45 10.71
CA ARG A 89 6.81 0.52 11.70
C ARG A 89 5.40 1.00 11.37
N ASN A 90 4.65 1.35 12.40
CA ASN A 90 3.37 2.02 12.20
C ASN A 90 3.61 3.45 11.69
N PRO A 91 3.09 3.81 10.51
CA PRO A 91 3.28 5.14 9.96
C PRO A 91 2.57 6.20 10.79
N LYS A 92 3.13 7.40 10.81
CA LYS A 92 2.46 8.56 11.39
C LYS A 92 1.26 8.93 10.50
N GLY A 93 0.09 9.04 11.10
CA GLY A 93 -1.13 9.33 10.33
C GLY A 93 -1.63 8.15 9.49
N LYS A 94 -1.43 6.92 9.99
CA LYS A 94 -1.93 5.72 9.33
C LYS A 94 -3.41 5.83 8.97
N SER A 95 -3.80 5.25 7.84
CA SER A 95 -5.20 5.10 7.48
C SER A 95 -5.90 4.12 8.43
N VAL A 96 -7.17 4.37 8.68
CA VAL A 96 -8.06 3.39 9.30
C VAL A 96 -8.54 2.45 8.22
N MET A 97 -8.44 1.14 8.45
CA MET A 97 -8.80 0.11 7.47
C MET A 97 -10.03 -0.67 7.93
N SER A 98 -10.77 -1.20 6.95
CA SER A 98 -11.85 -2.14 7.21
C SER A 98 -11.27 -3.50 7.60
N SER A 99 -11.79 -4.11 8.66
CA SER A 99 -11.43 -5.48 9.05
C SER A 99 -12.30 -6.54 8.39
N ILE A 100 -13.42 -6.14 7.77
CA ILE A 100 -14.37 -7.05 7.14
C ILE A 100 -14.77 -6.56 5.74
N ASN A 101 -15.26 -7.50 4.94
CA ASN A 101 -15.95 -7.18 3.69
C ASN A 101 -17.38 -6.78 4.04
N GLY A 102 -17.85 -5.67 3.49
CA GLY A 102 -19.21 -5.22 3.76
C GLY A 102 -19.58 -3.94 3.03
N LYS A 103 -20.74 -3.43 3.39
CA LYS A 103 -21.26 -2.16 2.88
C LYS A 103 -21.34 -1.13 3.98
N ILE A 104 -20.98 0.10 3.69
CA ILE A 104 -21.06 1.19 4.64
C ILE A 104 -22.53 1.55 4.86
N LYS A 105 -23.03 1.25 6.06
CA LYS A 105 -24.41 1.46 6.47
C LYS A 105 -24.68 2.91 6.86
N SER A 106 -23.85 3.44 7.75
CA SER A 106 -23.93 4.82 8.22
C SER A 106 -22.57 5.40 8.56
N ILE A 107 -22.51 6.73 8.53
CA ILE A 107 -21.38 7.53 9.00
C ILE A 107 -21.94 8.55 9.97
N ASP A 108 -21.80 8.26 11.25
CA ASP A 108 -22.34 9.09 12.32
C ASP A 108 -21.22 9.90 12.96
N THR A 109 -21.56 11.08 13.50
CA THR A 109 -20.59 11.92 14.22
C THR A 109 -21.02 11.99 15.67
N THR A 110 -20.15 11.54 16.57
CA THR A 110 -20.39 11.65 18.01
C THR A 110 -20.34 13.11 18.48
N PRO A 111 -20.95 13.43 19.63
CA PRO A 111 -20.89 14.79 20.21
C PRO A 111 -19.47 15.28 20.44
N GLU A 112 -18.50 14.36 20.60
CA GLU A 112 -17.08 14.66 20.78
C GLU A 112 -16.34 14.95 19.47
N GLY A 113 -17.05 14.81 18.33
CA GLY A 113 -16.50 15.05 16.99
C GLY A 113 -15.75 13.87 16.37
N THR A 114 -15.78 12.70 16.99
CA THR A 114 -15.30 11.44 16.39
C THR A 114 -16.35 10.94 15.42
N ARG A 115 -15.91 10.45 14.26
CA ARG A 115 -16.81 9.82 13.28
C ARG A 115 -16.83 8.32 13.50
N VAL A 116 -18.01 7.74 13.49
CA VAL A 116 -18.22 6.30 13.57
C VAL A 116 -18.73 5.82 12.22
N VAL A 117 -17.97 4.95 11.59
CA VAL A 117 -18.34 4.31 10.32
C VAL A 117 -18.85 2.91 10.64
N THR A 118 -20.14 2.66 10.40
CA THR A 118 -20.74 1.35 10.58
C THR A 118 -20.67 0.57 9.28
N ILE A 119 -19.96 -0.56 9.30
CA ILE A 119 -19.82 -1.47 8.16
C ILE A 119 -20.71 -2.68 8.44
N GLN A 120 -21.62 -2.95 7.54
CA GLN A 120 -22.53 -4.08 7.62
C GLN A 120 -22.10 -5.22 6.71
N ASN A 121 -22.02 -6.40 7.27
CA ASN A 121 -21.85 -7.66 6.55
C ASN A 121 -23.08 -8.56 6.82
N GLU A 122 -23.20 -9.68 6.11
CA GLU A 122 -24.26 -10.68 6.33
C GLU A 122 -24.31 -11.27 7.74
N LYS A 123 -23.21 -11.19 8.48
CA LYS A 123 -23.05 -11.83 9.80
C LYS A 123 -23.09 -10.85 10.97
N GLU A 124 -22.53 -9.64 10.78
CA GLU A 124 -22.35 -8.68 11.86
C GLU A 124 -22.21 -7.24 11.33
N ASP A 125 -22.53 -6.30 12.18
CA ASP A 125 -22.25 -4.88 11.96
C ASP A 125 -21.03 -4.52 12.82
N ILE A 126 -20.00 -3.95 12.20
CA ILE A 126 -18.80 -3.47 12.90
C ILE A 126 -18.74 -1.94 12.83
N GLU A 127 -18.49 -1.36 14.00
CA GLU A 127 -18.28 0.08 14.13
C GLU A 127 -16.78 0.39 14.17
N VAL A 128 -16.36 1.31 13.32
CA VAL A 128 -14.97 1.75 13.21
C VAL A 128 -14.89 3.23 13.53
N GLU A 129 -14.14 3.56 14.57
CA GLU A 129 -13.95 4.95 14.98
C GLU A 129 -12.88 5.64 14.13
N VAL A 130 -13.23 6.81 13.62
CA VAL A 130 -12.36 7.66 12.81
C VAL A 130 -12.19 9.01 13.50
N LEU A 131 -10.96 9.37 13.84
CA LEU A 131 -10.66 10.61 14.51
C LEU A 131 -11.02 11.83 13.62
N ARG A 132 -11.46 12.92 14.22
CA ARG A 132 -11.87 14.16 13.53
C ARG A 132 -10.83 14.69 12.54
N ARG A 133 -9.54 14.50 12.83
CA ARG A 133 -8.42 14.98 11.99
C ARG A 133 -8.18 14.12 10.74
N GLN A 134 -8.79 12.94 10.65
CA GLN A 134 -8.63 12.03 9.51
C GLN A 134 -9.73 12.31 8.49
N THR A 135 -9.37 12.33 7.22
CA THR A 135 -10.32 12.55 6.13
C THR A 135 -10.83 11.20 5.64
N LEU A 136 -12.15 11.04 5.59
CA LEU A 136 -12.79 9.85 5.02
C LEU A 136 -12.59 9.82 3.49
N VAL A 137 -12.36 8.64 2.96
CA VAL A 137 -12.25 8.37 1.49
C VAL A 137 -13.50 7.65 0.99
N VAL A 138 -14.36 7.21 1.90
CA VAL A 138 -15.54 6.39 1.63
C VAL A 138 -16.82 7.17 1.96
N ASN A 139 -17.89 6.81 1.27
CA ASN A 139 -19.22 7.38 1.47
C ASN A 139 -20.21 6.32 1.95
N GLN A 140 -21.33 6.78 2.50
CA GLN A 140 -22.43 5.88 2.85
C GLN A 140 -22.94 5.16 1.61
N GLY A 141 -23.04 3.84 1.72
CA GLY A 141 -23.48 2.97 0.63
C GLY A 141 -22.36 2.35 -0.21
N ASP A 142 -21.09 2.78 -0.01
CA ASP A 142 -19.96 2.16 -0.68
C ASP A 142 -19.71 0.73 -0.17
N THR A 143 -19.23 -0.12 -1.06
CA THR A 143 -18.80 -1.48 -0.71
C THR A 143 -17.30 -1.45 -0.45
N VAL A 144 -16.87 -2.05 0.65
CA VAL A 144 -15.48 -2.14 1.06
C VAL A 144 -15.08 -3.58 1.29
N GLU A 145 -13.83 -3.89 0.99
CA GLU A 145 -13.22 -5.19 1.27
C GLU A 145 -12.33 -5.10 2.52
N ALA A 146 -12.05 -6.24 3.14
CA ALA A 146 -11.12 -6.32 4.25
C ALA A 146 -9.73 -5.81 3.82
N GLY A 147 -9.18 -4.85 4.56
CA GLY A 147 -7.93 -4.18 4.21
C GLY A 147 -8.07 -2.92 3.37
N ASP A 148 -9.28 -2.53 2.98
CA ASP A 148 -9.50 -1.24 2.33
C ASP A 148 -9.38 -0.08 3.31
N ALA A 149 -8.81 1.02 2.81
CA ALA A 149 -8.64 2.22 3.61
C ALA A 149 -9.95 3.02 3.66
N LEU A 150 -10.44 3.29 4.86
CA LEU A 150 -11.61 4.13 5.12
C LEU A 150 -11.23 5.62 5.18
N THR A 151 -9.96 5.90 5.50
CA THR A 151 -9.43 7.25 5.61
C THR A 151 -8.18 7.45 4.75
N THR A 152 -7.86 8.71 4.46
CA THR A 152 -6.58 9.06 3.84
C THR A 152 -5.42 8.69 4.74
N GLY A 153 -4.30 8.32 4.14
CA GLY A 153 -3.06 7.98 4.84
C GLY A 153 -2.45 6.66 4.38
N PRO A 154 -1.21 6.39 4.76
CA PRO A 154 -0.55 5.13 4.42
C PRO A 154 -1.11 3.96 5.21
N LYS A 155 -1.25 2.80 4.56
CA LYS A 155 -1.62 1.55 5.24
C LYS A 155 -0.46 1.09 6.14
N ALA A 156 -0.78 0.57 7.33
CA ALA A 156 0.21 0.00 8.24
C ALA A 156 0.51 -1.45 7.82
N PRO A 157 1.78 -1.83 7.54
CA PRO A 157 2.11 -3.17 7.06
C PRO A 157 1.65 -4.30 7.99
N LYS A 158 1.73 -4.09 9.30
CA LYS A 158 1.29 -5.07 10.30
C LYS A 158 -0.22 -5.32 10.25
N GLU A 159 -1.01 -4.26 10.10
CA GLU A 159 -2.47 -4.38 10.02
C GLU A 159 -2.91 -5.04 8.71
N VAL A 160 -2.22 -4.74 7.61
CA VAL A 160 -2.46 -5.45 6.33
C VAL A 160 -2.19 -6.93 6.47
N LEU A 161 -1.07 -7.30 7.15
CA LEU A 161 -0.74 -8.69 7.41
C LEU A 161 -1.78 -9.40 8.29
N GLU A 162 -2.28 -8.71 9.31
CA GLU A 162 -3.30 -9.27 10.23
C GLU A 162 -4.65 -9.48 9.54
N ILE A 163 -5.05 -8.55 8.67
CA ILE A 163 -6.34 -8.60 7.98
C ILE A 163 -6.32 -9.55 6.78
N ASN A 164 -5.32 -9.42 5.92
CA ASN A 164 -5.29 -10.07 4.61
C ASN A 164 -4.30 -11.25 4.55
N GLY A 165 -3.46 -11.41 5.56
CA GLY A 165 -2.44 -12.46 5.60
C GLY A 165 -1.19 -12.14 4.77
N VAL A 166 -0.30 -13.16 4.66
CA VAL A 166 1.05 -13.00 4.07
C VAL A 166 1.03 -12.73 2.56
N ARG A 167 -0.05 -13.04 1.88
CA ARG A 167 -0.18 -12.93 0.40
C ARG A 167 -0.87 -11.65 -0.09
N ALA A 168 -1.11 -10.71 0.80
CA ALA A 168 -1.79 -9.45 0.47
C ALA A 168 -0.83 -8.33 0.05
#